data_2a681dc3cf45ced0da1050b8465e01b7
#
_entry.id   2a681dc3cf45ced0da1050b8465e01b7
#
_cell.length_a   1.000
_cell.length_b   1.000
_cell.length_c   1.000
_cell.angle_alpha   90.00
_cell.angle_beta   90.00
_cell.angle_gamma   90.00
#
_symmetry.space_group_name_H-M   'P 1'
#
loop_
_entity.id
_entity.type
_entity.pdbx_description
1 polymer ?
#
loop_
_entity_poly.entity_id
_entity_poly.type
_entity_poly.pdbx_seq_one_letter_code
_entity_poly.pdbx_strand_id
1 'polypeptide(L)'
;VDHLKQGTLALEGMKYFCTSAAGLIADITPDPTLQNVLAGSALLYGGLKDVSTFYQHAMINHSYIEGAYRFVDGSMQVSLELINVIRANGGTVLNNSEATRIIVENEKVQGVIINGEERLESDFVISNMHPQRTLEILDKNRSIKNAYISRIRSLENTYGIFTLYLVMKKKSTPYQNRNLYLHGDHKVWYDKQLYPGRTTNCMISMQASSEDSQYASVISILTPMYMDELSAWKDTTPEHRGEDYQSFKKEKAEQILRFIRGHGIDLSEN
;
A
#
# COMPACT_ATOMS: atom_id res chain seq x y z
N VAL A 1 -6.18 -21.13 6.15
CA VAL A 1 -5.05 -21.46 5.27
C VAL A 1 -5.11 -22.94 4.90
N ASP A 2 -5.38 -23.84 5.84
CA ASP A 2 -5.44 -25.28 5.57
C ASP A 2 -6.64 -25.68 4.69
N HIS A 3 -7.78 -24.98 4.82
CA HIS A 3 -8.94 -25.19 3.95
C HIS A 3 -8.73 -24.73 2.50
N LEU A 4 -7.87 -23.73 2.27
CA LEU A 4 -7.45 -23.33 0.91
C LEU A 4 -6.58 -24.38 0.24
N LYS A 5 -5.73 -25.07 1.02
CA LYS A 5 -4.90 -26.18 0.52
C LYS A 5 -5.71 -27.42 0.14
N GLN A 6 -6.90 -27.60 0.74
CA GLN A 6 -7.80 -28.73 0.47
C GLN A 6 -8.79 -28.47 -0.66
N GLY A 7 -8.78 -27.29 -1.29
CA GLY A 7 -9.71 -26.94 -2.38
C GLY A 7 -11.17 -26.80 -1.96
N THR A 8 -11.47 -26.91 -0.68
CA THR A 8 -12.80 -26.73 -0.09
C THR A 8 -12.88 -25.40 0.66
N LEU A 9 -13.21 -24.35 -0.06
CA LEU A 9 -13.84 -23.19 0.59
C LEU A 9 -15.18 -23.67 1.12
N ALA A 10 -15.27 -23.92 2.42
CA ALA A 10 -16.57 -24.20 3.03
C ALA A 10 -17.54 -23.06 2.68
N LEU A 11 -18.73 -23.38 2.18
CA LEU A 11 -19.75 -22.38 1.78
C LEU A 11 -20.01 -21.34 2.89
N GLU A 12 -19.86 -21.73 4.16
CA GLU A 12 -19.95 -20.86 5.33
C GLU A 12 -18.86 -19.77 5.35
N GLY A 13 -17.65 -20.05 4.86
CA GLY A 13 -16.57 -19.05 4.75
C GLY A 13 -16.80 -18.03 3.64
N MET A 14 -17.53 -18.41 2.58
CA MET A 14 -17.77 -17.53 1.43
C MET A 14 -18.57 -16.28 1.80
N LYS A 15 -19.45 -16.32 2.79
CA LYS A 15 -20.22 -15.15 3.24
C LYS A 15 -19.31 -13.98 3.64
N TYR A 16 -18.15 -14.25 4.23
CA TYR A 16 -17.22 -13.21 4.69
C TYR A 16 -16.47 -12.48 3.57
N PHE A 17 -16.44 -13.05 2.38
CA PHE A 17 -15.95 -12.37 1.18
C PHE A 17 -16.94 -11.34 0.62
N CYS A 18 -18.23 -11.46 0.98
CA CYS A 18 -19.28 -10.57 0.52
C CYS A 18 -19.85 -9.68 1.64
N THR A 19 -19.50 -9.94 2.89
CA THR A 19 -19.95 -9.13 4.03
C THR A 19 -18.98 -7.97 4.24
N SER A 20 -19.48 -6.74 4.36
CA SER A 20 -18.63 -5.60 4.66
C SER A 20 -18.05 -5.69 6.07
N ALA A 21 -16.81 -5.26 6.25
CA ALA A 21 -16.16 -5.21 7.56
C ALA A 21 -16.95 -4.29 8.53
N ALA A 22 -17.37 -3.13 8.04
CA ALA A 22 -18.15 -2.18 8.84
C ALA A 22 -19.50 -2.76 9.27
N GLY A 23 -20.21 -3.46 8.37
CA GLY A 23 -21.48 -4.11 8.67
C GLY A 23 -21.34 -5.16 9.76
N LEU A 24 -20.37 -6.07 9.62
CA LEU A 24 -20.15 -7.11 10.63
C LEU A 24 -19.74 -6.55 11.99
N ILE A 25 -18.90 -5.52 12.02
CA ILE A 25 -18.51 -4.84 13.27
C ILE A 25 -19.74 -4.21 13.94
N ALA A 26 -20.65 -3.60 13.15
CA ALA A 26 -21.87 -3.02 13.67
C ALA A 26 -22.84 -4.08 14.23
N ASP A 27 -22.87 -5.27 13.64
CA ASP A 27 -23.66 -6.41 14.15
C ASP A 27 -23.10 -6.96 15.49
N ILE A 28 -21.78 -6.85 15.70
CA ILE A 28 -21.12 -7.32 16.95
C ILE A 28 -21.40 -6.37 18.12
N THR A 29 -21.38 -5.06 17.88
CA THR A 29 -21.56 -4.06 18.93
C THR A 29 -22.27 -2.81 18.44
N PRO A 30 -23.24 -2.27 19.20
CA PRO A 30 -23.87 -0.99 18.89
C PRO A 30 -23.04 0.23 19.34
N ASP A 31 -21.97 0.03 20.13
CA ASP A 31 -21.13 1.12 20.62
C ASP A 31 -20.23 1.66 19.49
N PRO A 32 -20.42 2.93 19.06
CA PRO A 32 -19.64 3.50 17.97
C PRO A 32 -18.16 3.68 18.30
N THR A 33 -17.81 3.83 19.58
CA THR A 33 -16.41 3.92 20.01
C THR A 33 -15.72 2.57 19.82
N LEU A 34 -16.35 1.50 20.25
CA LEU A 34 -15.83 0.15 20.07
C LEU A 34 -15.78 -0.25 18.59
N GLN A 35 -16.79 0.14 17.79
CA GLN A 35 -16.74 -0.04 16.33
C GLN A 35 -15.50 0.61 15.71
N ASN A 36 -15.18 1.84 16.11
CA ASN A 36 -14.00 2.57 15.63
C ASN A 36 -12.69 1.89 16.08
N VAL A 37 -12.62 1.40 17.32
CA VAL A 37 -11.44 0.66 17.81
C VAL A 37 -11.23 -0.61 17.00
N LEU A 38 -12.28 -1.39 16.78
CA LEU A 38 -12.21 -2.62 15.99
C LEU A 38 -11.82 -2.36 14.53
N ALA A 39 -12.27 -1.27 13.94
CA ALA A 39 -11.94 -0.87 12.57
C ALA A 39 -10.60 -0.11 12.46
N GLY A 40 -9.89 0.15 13.57
CA GLY A 40 -8.73 1.05 13.64
C GLY A 40 -7.59 0.75 12.66
N SER A 41 -7.45 -0.50 12.22
CA SER A 41 -6.44 -0.94 11.24
C SER A 41 -6.88 -0.77 9.77
N ALA A 42 -8.05 -0.15 9.49
CA ALA A 42 -8.60 -0.05 8.14
C ALA A 42 -7.65 0.58 7.11
N LEU A 43 -6.79 1.52 7.53
CA LEU A 43 -5.78 2.14 6.68
C LEU A 43 -4.83 1.12 6.02
N LEU A 44 -4.53 0.01 6.70
CA LEU A 44 -3.55 -0.99 6.22
C LEU A 44 -4.00 -1.75 4.97
N TYR A 45 -5.28 -1.79 4.67
CA TYR A 45 -5.82 -2.49 3.51
C TYR A 45 -6.63 -1.58 2.58
N GLY A 46 -6.44 -0.26 2.67
CA GLY A 46 -7.19 0.70 1.86
C GLY A 46 -8.68 0.68 2.19
N GLY A 47 -9.02 0.54 3.48
CA GLY A 47 -10.37 0.25 3.94
C GLY A 47 -11.39 1.34 3.60
N LEU A 48 -12.42 0.96 2.84
CA LEU A 48 -13.60 1.75 2.54
C LEU A 48 -14.81 1.14 3.26
N LYS A 49 -15.61 1.95 3.93
CA LYS A 49 -16.66 1.53 4.87
C LYS A 49 -17.59 0.43 4.33
N ASP A 50 -18.12 0.65 3.12
CA ASP A 50 -19.17 -0.23 2.57
C ASP A 50 -18.63 -1.20 1.50
N VAL A 51 -17.34 -1.13 1.18
CA VAL A 51 -16.69 -1.92 0.12
C VAL A 51 -15.75 -2.98 0.67
N SER A 52 -14.96 -2.64 1.69
CA SER A 52 -13.97 -3.56 2.24
C SER A 52 -14.63 -4.74 2.94
N THR A 53 -14.23 -5.94 2.53
CA THR A 53 -14.81 -7.17 3.04
C THR A 53 -14.28 -7.52 4.43
N PHE A 54 -15.09 -8.20 5.22
CA PHE A 54 -14.64 -8.70 6.52
C PHE A 54 -13.45 -9.67 6.39
N TYR A 55 -13.37 -10.41 5.29
CA TYR A 55 -12.23 -11.28 5.02
C TYR A 55 -10.91 -10.52 5.00
N GLN A 56 -10.84 -9.39 4.29
CA GLN A 56 -9.63 -8.54 4.26
C GLN A 56 -9.29 -8.02 5.66
N HIS A 57 -10.30 -7.53 6.39
CA HIS A 57 -10.15 -7.05 7.75
C HIS A 57 -9.61 -8.13 8.69
N ALA A 58 -10.20 -9.33 8.63
CA ALA A 58 -9.79 -10.46 9.46
C ALA A 58 -8.37 -10.94 9.14
N MET A 59 -7.98 -11.01 7.86
CA MET A 59 -6.64 -11.39 7.43
C MET A 59 -5.56 -10.47 8.00
N ILE A 60 -5.80 -9.15 7.92
CA ILE A 60 -4.84 -8.16 8.43
C ILE A 60 -4.74 -8.24 9.96
N ASN A 61 -5.88 -8.27 10.66
CA ASN A 61 -5.85 -8.34 12.13
C ASN A 61 -5.27 -9.68 12.61
N HIS A 62 -5.55 -10.78 11.93
CA HIS A 62 -4.94 -12.07 12.24
C HIS A 62 -3.41 -12.02 12.17
N SER A 63 -2.84 -11.38 11.13
CA SER A 63 -1.39 -11.26 11.01
C SER A 63 -0.75 -10.49 12.17
N TYR A 64 -1.46 -9.51 12.74
CA TYR A 64 -1.01 -8.79 13.93
C TYR A 64 -1.15 -9.60 15.22
N ILE A 65 -2.20 -10.42 15.34
CA ILE A 65 -2.42 -11.30 16.49
C ILE A 65 -1.38 -12.43 16.52
N GLU A 66 -1.03 -12.99 15.37
CA GLU A 66 0.02 -14.02 15.23
C GLU A 66 1.42 -13.49 15.54
N GLY A 67 1.65 -12.19 15.32
CA GLY A 67 2.90 -11.50 15.61
C GLY A 67 3.36 -10.62 14.45
N ALA A 68 3.56 -9.35 14.75
CA ALA A 68 4.08 -8.37 13.79
C ALA A 68 5.56 -8.11 14.06
N TYR A 69 6.37 -8.11 13.01
CA TYR A 69 7.82 -7.91 13.07
C TYR A 69 8.22 -6.66 12.29
N ARG A 70 9.33 -6.06 12.69
CA ARG A 70 9.99 -4.97 11.97
C ARG A 70 11.45 -5.31 11.78
N PHE A 71 11.98 -4.87 10.65
CA PHE A 71 13.41 -4.92 10.41
C PHE A 71 14.08 -3.71 11.08
N VAL A 72 15.06 -3.96 11.95
CA VAL A 72 15.98 -2.92 12.38
C VAL A 72 16.77 -2.46 11.15
N ASP A 73 17.06 -1.17 11.01
CA ASP A 73 17.67 -0.54 9.82
C ASP A 73 16.81 -0.63 8.53
N GLY A 74 15.55 -1.05 8.64
CA GLY A 74 14.59 -1.04 7.55
C GLY A 74 14.54 -2.29 6.69
N SER A 75 13.55 -2.36 5.82
CA SER A 75 13.21 -3.56 5.03
C SER A 75 14.05 -3.74 3.75
N MET A 76 14.88 -2.76 3.36
CA MET A 76 15.72 -2.85 2.15
C MET A 76 16.67 -4.06 2.18
N GLN A 77 17.14 -4.46 3.36
CA GLN A 77 17.99 -5.63 3.55
C GLN A 77 17.35 -6.91 3.00
N VAL A 78 16.02 -7.07 3.09
CA VAL A 78 15.32 -8.22 2.49
C VAL A 78 15.46 -8.22 0.98
N SER A 79 15.27 -7.04 0.35
CA SER A 79 15.43 -6.91 -1.10
C SER A 79 16.87 -7.16 -1.54
N LEU A 80 17.85 -6.69 -0.78
CA LEU A 80 19.27 -6.92 -1.08
C LEU A 80 19.63 -8.40 -1.00
N GLU A 81 19.17 -9.10 0.03
CA GLU A 81 19.41 -10.54 0.17
C GLU A 81 18.73 -11.36 -0.95
N LEU A 82 17.51 -11.00 -1.34
CA LEU A 82 16.85 -11.62 -2.50
C LEU A 82 17.62 -11.38 -3.80
N ILE A 83 18.13 -10.16 -4.01
CA ILE A 83 18.98 -9.83 -5.16
C ILE A 83 20.27 -10.68 -5.15
N ASN A 84 20.89 -10.85 -3.97
CA ASN A 84 22.08 -11.68 -3.82
C ASN A 84 21.80 -13.15 -4.18
N VAL A 85 20.67 -13.67 -3.72
CA VAL A 85 20.24 -15.05 -4.05
C VAL A 85 19.98 -15.20 -5.56
N ILE A 86 19.31 -14.24 -6.20
CA ILE A 86 19.06 -14.24 -7.65
C ILE A 86 20.40 -14.30 -8.41
N ARG A 87 21.33 -13.41 -8.06
CA ARG A 87 22.63 -13.33 -8.71
C ARG A 87 23.49 -14.57 -8.49
N ALA A 88 23.49 -15.13 -7.28
CA ALA A 88 24.22 -16.34 -6.93
C ALA A 88 23.73 -17.58 -7.73
N ASN A 89 22.47 -17.56 -8.19
CA ASN A 89 21.89 -18.58 -9.03
C ASN A 89 21.92 -18.25 -10.54
N GLY A 90 22.75 -17.28 -10.96
CA GLY A 90 22.92 -16.91 -12.37
C GLY A 90 21.84 -15.98 -12.92
N GLY A 91 20.94 -15.49 -12.08
CA GLY A 91 19.92 -14.55 -12.49
C GLY A 91 20.45 -13.12 -12.59
N THR A 92 19.74 -12.27 -13.33
CA THR A 92 20.07 -10.85 -13.52
C THR A 92 18.99 -9.97 -12.89
N VAL A 93 19.41 -8.89 -12.23
CA VAL A 93 18.53 -7.84 -11.72
C VAL A 93 18.89 -6.54 -12.43
N LEU A 94 17.93 -6.02 -13.19
CA LEU A 94 18.05 -4.79 -13.94
C LEU A 94 17.35 -3.65 -13.20
N ASN A 95 18.04 -2.54 -13.01
CA ASN A 95 17.46 -1.29 -12.49
C ASN A 95 17.19 -0.33 -13.65
N ASN A 96 16.27 0.61 -13.46
CA ASN A 96 15.89 1.61 -14.47
C ASN A 96 15.46 0.97 -15.81
N SER A 97 14.78 -0.18 -15.72
CA SER A 97 14.37 -0.99 -16.87
C SER A 97 12.86 -1.14 -16.84
N GLU A 98 12.17 -0.30 -17.60
CA GLU A 98 10.72 -0.34 -17.71
C GLU A 98 10.28 -1.39 -18.73
N ALA A 99 9.48 -2.37 -18.30
CA ALA A 99 8.82 -3.28 -19.22
C ALA A 99 7.71 -2.53 -19.96
N THR A 100 7.88 -2.34 -21.27
CA THR A 100 6.95 -1.57 -22.12
C THR A 100 6.04 -2.44 -22.95
N ARG A 101 6.38 -3.71 -23.18
CA ARG A 101 5.55 -4.68 -23.92
C ARG A 101 5.85 -6.11 -23.48
N ILE A 102 4.81 -6.92 -23.33
CA ILE A 102 4.90 -8.38 -23.20
C ILE A 102 4.57 -9.01 -24.54
N ILE A 103 5.53 -9.69 -25.14
CA ILE A 103 5.44 -10.26 -26.48
C ILE A 103 4.70 -11.59 -26.41
N VAL A 104 3.65 -11.73 -27.23
CA VAL A 104 2.91 -12.98 -27.37
C VAL A 104 2.79 -13.35 -28.85
N GLU A 105 3.31 -14.52 -29.24
CA GLU A 105 3.21 -15.06 -30.59
C GLU A 105 2.62 -16.47 -30.51
N ASN A 106 1.67 -16.78 -31.38
CA ASN A 106 0.98 -18.07 -31.39
C ASN A 106 0.43 -18.48 -30.02
N GLU A 107 -0.19 -17.54 -29.28
CA GLU A 107 -0.76 -17.71 -27.94
C GLU A 107 0.26 -18.09 -26.84
N LYS A 108 1.55 -17.89 -27.10
CA LYS A 108 2.64 -18.16 -26.16
C LYS A 108 3.44 -16.89 -25.91
N VAL A 109 3.86 -16.72 -24.66
CA VAL A 109 4.80 -15.65 -24.29
C VAL A 109 6.15 -15.93 -24.94
N GLN A 110 6.77 -14.88 -25.50
CA GLN A 110 8.09 -14.95 -26.13
C GLN A 110 9.12 -14.08 -25.38
N GLY A 111 8.66 -13.21 -24.47
CA GLY A 111 9.52 -12.33 -23.72
C GLY A 111 8.92 -10.96 -23.46
N VAL A 112 9.79 -9.99 -23.18
CA VAL A 112 9.41 -8.61 -22.90
C VAL A 112 10.28 -7.62 -23.68
N ILE A 113 9.73 -6.44 -23.98
CA ILE A 113 10.51 -5.28 -24.41
C ILE A 113 10.76 -4.39 -23.22
N ILE A 114 12.00 -3.98 -23.03
CA ILE A 114 12.45 -3.06 -21.99
C ILE A 114 12.79 -1.71 -22.63
N ASN A 115 12.37 -0.62 -21.98
CA ASN A 115 12.63 0.76 -22.39
C ASN A 115 12.26 1.07 -23.85
N GLY A 116 11.30 0.31 -24.40
CA GLY A 116 10.83 0.46 -25.78
C GLY A 116 11.68 -0.20 -26.87
N GLU A 117 12.88 -0.65 -26.60
CA GLU A 117 13.85 -1.10 -27.60
C GLU A 117 14.44 -2.48 -27.35
N GLU A 118 14.86 -2.78 -26.12
CA GLU A 118 15.58 -4.00 -25.78
C GLU A 118 14.62 -5.20 -25.62
N ARG A 119 14.84 -6.26 -26.39
CA ARG A 119 14.07 -7.51 -26.31
C ARG A 119 14.79 -8.51 -25.40
N LEU A 120 14.11 -8.95 -24.36
CA LEU A 120 14.52 -10.08 -23.53
C LEU A 120 13.62 -11.29 -23.81
N GLU A 121 14.19 -12.38 -24.24
CA GLU A 121 13.46 -13.61 -24.55
C GLU A 121 13.20 -14.43 -23.28
N SER A 122 11.99 -14.96 -23.17
CA SER A 122 11.57 -15.83 -22.05
C SER A 122 10.28 -16.56 -22.40
N ASP A 123 10.20 -17.82 -21.99
CA ASP A 123 8.99 -18.63 -22.12
C ASP A 123 7.92 -18.29 -21.08
N PHE A 124 8.31 -17.61 -19.98
CA PHE A 124 7.43 -17.24 -18.88
C PHE A 124 7.70 -15.81 -18.42
N VAL A 125 6.63 -15.10 -18.09
CA VAL A 125 6.69 -13.76 -17.50
C VAL A 125 5.79 -13.73 -16.28
N ILE A 126 6.35 -13.27 -15.15
CA ILE A 126 5.60 -12.99 -13.92
C ILE A 126 5.50 -11.47 -13.79
N SER A 127 4.28 -10.95 -13.82
CA SER A 127 4.03 -9.53 -13.63
C SER A 127 3.55 -9.23 -12.22
N ASN A 128 4.27 -8.37 -11.51
CA ASN A 128 3.86 -7.79 -10.22
C ASN A 128 3.39 -6.33 -10.37
N MET A 129 3.05 -5.92 -11.59
CA MET A 129 2.48 -4.60 -11.86
C MET A 129 0.98 -4.58 -11.57
N HIS A 130 0.41 -3.38 -11.52
CA HIS A 130 -1.04 -3.21 -11.46
C HIS A 130 -1.70 -4.01 -12.62
N PRO A 131 -2.77 -4.79 -12.37
CA PRO A 131 -3.36 -5.67 -13.38
C PRO A 131 -3.79 -4.96 -14.65
N GLN A 132 -4.36 -3.75 -14.56
CA GLN A 132 -4.71 -2.95 -15.74
C GLN A 132 -3.47 -2.60 -16.55
N ARG A 133 -2.37 -2.20 -15.89
CA ARG A 133 -1.11 -1.87 -16.57
C ARG A 133 -0.49 -3.08 -17.24
N THR A 134 -0.53 -4.24 -16.62
CA THR A 134 -0.12 -5.49 -17.26
C THR A 134 -0.90 -5.77 -18.54
N LEU A 135 -2.23 -5.58 -18.51
CA LEU A 135 -3.07 -5.78 -19.70
C LEU A 135 -2.83 -4.72 -20.80
N GLU A 136 -2.37 -3.53 -20.46
CA GLU A 136 -2.04 -2.48 -21.43
C GLU A 136 -0.81 -2.81 -22.25
N ILE A 137 0.23 -3.37 -21.61
CA ILE A 137 1.50 -3.73 -22.26
C ILE A 137 1.52 -5.14 -22.84
N LEU A 138 0.47 -5.93 -22.59
CA LEU A 138 0.36 -7.30 -23.12
C LEU A 138 -0.14 -7.29 -24.58
N ASP A 139 0.57 -7.98 -25.46
CA ASP A 139 0.12 -8.19 -26.83
C ASP A 139 -1.26 -8.83 -26.89
N LYS A 140 -2.05 -8.39 -27.86
CA LYS A 140 -3.37 -8.98 -28.10
C LYS A 140 -3.24 -10.47 -28.40
N ASN A 141 -3.97 -11.27 -27.66
CA ASN A 141 -4.03 -12.71 -27.85
C ASN A 141 -5.45 -13.23 -27.58
N ARG A 142 -5.78 -14.41 -28.08
CA ARG A 142 -7.13 -14.99 -27.95
C ARG A 142 -7.32 -15.75 -26.64
N SER A 143 -6.24 -16.08 -25.93
CA SER A 143 -6.28 -16.81 -24.67
C SER A 143 -6.92 -15.99 -23.55
N ILE A 144 -6.82 -14.65 -23.61
CA ILE A 144 -7.46 -13.76 -22.64
C ILE A 144 -8.79 -13.25 -23.19
N LYS A 145 -9.88 -13.67 -22.56
CA LYS A 145 -11.24 -13.29 -22.98
C LYS A 145 -11.53 -11.82 -22.70
N ASN A 146 -12.23 -11.16 -23.61
CA ASN A 146 -12.64 -9.76 -23.46
C ASN A 146 -13.42 -9.49 -22.17
N ALA A 147 -14.24 -10.44 -21.71
CA ALA A 147 -14.95 -10.33 -20.44
C ALA A 147 -14.00 -10.20 -19.23
N TYR A 148 -12.88 -10.91 -19.24
CA TYR A 148 -11.85 -10.77 -18.21
C TYR A 148 -11.18 -9.38 -18.26
N ILE A 149 -10.80 -8.93 -19.47
CA ILE A 149 -10.20 -7.60 -19.67
C ILE A 149 -11.15 -6.50 -19.18
N SER A 150 -12.43 -6.58 -19.57
CA SER A 150 -13.45 -5.61 -19.15
C SER A 150 -13.63 -5.62 -17.64
N ARG A 151 -13.65 -6.79 -17.00
CA ARG A 151 -13.74 -6.91 -15.53
C ARG A 151 -12.54 -6.26 -14.84
N ILE A 152 -11.31 -6.51 -15.29
CA ILE A 152 -10.12 -5.90 -14.68
C ILE A 152 -10.13 -4.38 -14.86
N ARG A 153 -10.54 -3.88 -16.03
CA ARG A 153 -10.63 -2.45 -16.31
C ARG A 153 -11.72 -1.73 -15.53
N SER A 154 -12.77 -2.44 -15.13
CA SER A 154 -13.86 -1.88 -14.32
C SER A 154 -13.59 -1.85 -12.82
N LEU A 155 -12.48 -2.46 -12.35
CA LEU A 155 -12.12 -2.40 -10.95
C LEU A 155 -11.68 -0.99 -10.58
N GLU A 156 -12.32 -0.43 -9.57
CA GLU A 156 -11.94 0.85 -8.99
C GLU A 156 -10.74 0.69 -8.08
N ASN A 157 -9.83 1.64 -8.15
CA ASN A 157 -8.71 1.72 -7.22
C ASN A 157 -9.17 2.35 -5.90
N THR A 158 -8.64 1.86 -4.79
CA THR A 158 -8.79 2.51 -3.50
C THR A 158 -7.94 3.79 -3.44
N TYR A 159 -7.96 4.47 -2.31
CA TYR A 159 -7.03 5.58 -2.12
C TYR A 159 -5.57 5.11 -2.12
N GLY A 160 -4.67 5.99 -2.52
CA GLY A 160 -3.23 5.85 -2.33
C GLY A 160 -2.83 6.32 -0.93
N ILE A 161 -1.51 6.29 -0.69
CA ILE A 161 -0.93 6.75 0.58
C ILE A 161 0.09 7.84 0.31
N PHE A 162 -0.08 9.00 0.95
CA PHE A 162 0.99 9.97 1.09
C PHE A 162 1.81 9.61 2.32
N THR A 163 3.11 9.44 2.16
CA THR A 163 4.00 9.10 3.27
C THR A 163 4.97 10.25 3.53
N LEU A 164 4.96 10.74 4.77
CA LEU A 164 5.94 11.69 5.28
C LEU A 164 7.00 10.92 6.06
N TYR A 165 8.25 11.02 5.62
CA TYR A 165 9.40 10.47 6.32
C TYR A 165 10.13 11.59 7.09
N LEU A 166 10.28 11.42 8.39
CA LEU A 166 11.05 12.31 9.25
C LEU A 166 12.31 11.58 9.68
N VAL A 167 13.46 12.08 9.25
CA VAL A 167 14.77 11.61 9.72
C VAL A 167 15.05 12.31 11.04
N MET A 168 15.18 11.53 12.11
CA MET A 168 15.28 12.06 13.46
C MET A 168 16.70 12.45 13.82
N LYS A 169 16.85 13.50 14.61
CA LYS A 169 18.13 13.81 15.25
C LYS A 169 18.52 12.67 16.21
N LYS A 170 19.82 12.39 16.30
CA LYS A 170 20.31 11.34 17.20
C LYS A 170 19.81 11.60 18.64
N LYS A 171 19.24 10.55 19.25
CA LYS A 171 18.74 10.57 20.63
C LYS A 171 17.62 11.58 20.93
N SER A 172 16.89 12.05 19.91
CA SER A 172 15.80 13.01 20.12
C SER A 172 14.48 12.36 20.52
N THR A 173 14.14 11.23 19.91
CA THR A 173 12.83 10.60 20.08
C THR A 173 12.99 9.14 20.52
N PRO A 174 12.51 8.77 21.73
CA PRO A 174 12.53 7.38 22.17
C PRO A 174 11.78 6.47 21.20
N TYR A 175 12.39 5.34 20.85
CA TYR A 175 11.78 4.34 19.99
C TYR A 175 10.60 3.64 20.67
N GLN A 176 9.51 3.48 19.93
CA GLN A 176 8.35 2.72 20.38
C GLN A 176 8.04 1.62 19.36
N ASN A 177 8.11 0.37 19.81
CA ASN A 177 7.78 -0.78 18.95
C ASN A 177 6.27 -0.97 18.82
N ARG A 178 5.58 0.05 18.30
CA ARG A 178 4.14 0.04 18.02
C ARG A 178 3.80 0.96 16.87
N ASN A 179 2.66 0.71 16.20
CA ASN A 179 2.03 1.67 15.33
C ASN A 179 1.01 2.49 16.12
N LEU A 180 0.90 3.77 15.82
CA LEU A 180 -0.17 4.63 16.31
C LEU A 180 -1.12 4.93 15.16
N TYR A 181 -2.42 4.69 15.37
CA TYR A 181 -3.47 5.02 14.41
C TYR A 181 -4.26 6.19 14.96
N LEU A 182 -4.23 7.32 14.26
CA LEU A 182 -4.91 8.54 14.63
C LEU A 182 -6.07 8.79 13.68
N HIS A 183 -7.23 9.08 14.25
CA HIS A 183 -8.46 9.33 13.49
C HIS A 183 -9.10 10.63 13.98
N GLY A 184 -9.35 11.55 13.07
CA GLY A 184 -10.09 12.78 13.33
C GLY A 184 -11.58 12.53 13.36
N ASP A 185 -12.31 13.33 14.16
CA ASP A 185 -13.78 13.30 14.26
C ASP A 185 -14.37 11.90 14.55
N HIS A 186 -13.61 11.04 15.22
CA HIS A 186 -13.99 9.64 15.53
C HIS A 186 -14.40 8.82 14.30
N LYS A 187 -13.90 9.17 13.10
CA LYS A 187 -14.17 8.45 11.86
C LYS A 187 -12.94 7.69 11.39
N VAL A 188 -13.00 6.37 11.49
CA VAL A 188 -11.91 5.46 11.10
C VAL A 188 -11.86 5.27 9.59
N TRP A 189 -13.03 5.18 8.95
CA TRP A 189 -13.14 4.95 7.51
C TRP A 189 -12.88 6.25 6.75
N TYR A 190 -11.89 6.23 5.86
CA TYR A 190 -11.59 7.41 5.05
C TYR A 190 -12.70 7.66 4.03
N ASP A 191 -13.17 8.90 3.98
CA ASP A 191 -14.20 9.34 3.06
C ASP A 191 -13.76 10.64 2.35
N LYS A 192 -13.51 10.52 1.05
CA LYS A 192 -13.10 11.63 0.19
C LYS A 192 -14.16 12.73 0.12
N GLN A 193 -15.44 12.35 0.11
CA GLN A 193 -16.53 13.33 -0.07
C GLN A 193 -16.68 14.24 1.14
N LEU A 194 -16.40 13.69 2.33
CA LEU A 194 -16.46 14.43 3.57
C LEU A 194 -15.24 15.33 3.80
N TYR A 195 -14.05 14.91 3.29
CA TYR A 195 -12.79 15.57 3.63
C TYR A 195 -11.85 15.71 2.42
N PRO A 196 -12.26 16.42 1.35
CA PRO A 196 -11.41 16.53 0.17
C PRO A 196 -10.10 17.25 0.52
N GLY A 197 -8.98 16.60 0.19
CA GLY A 197 -7.64 17.16 0.37
C GLY A 197 -7.16 17.33 1.82
N ARG A 198 -7.95 16.94 2.83
CA ARG A 198 -7.59 17.08 4.25
C ARG A 198 -7.01 15.80 4.83
N THR A 199 -6.07 15.94 5.76
CA THR A 199 -5.58 14.84 6.59
C THR A 199 -6.57 14.59 7.72
N THR A 200 -7.22 13.44 7.72
CA THR A 200 -8.19 13.04 8.75
C THR A 200 -7.76 11.78 9.48
N ASN A 201 -6.93 10.96 8.85
CA ASN A 201 -6.45 9.69 9.39
C ASN A 201 -4.96 9.57 9.11
N CYS A 202 -4.21 9.05 10.04
CA CYS A 202 -2.83 8.66 9.76
C CYS A 202 -2.39 7.47 10.62
N MET A 203 -1.36 6.79 10.12
CA MET A 203 -0.61 5.80 10.88
C MET A 203 0.81 6.32 11.08
N ILE A 204 1.29 6.27 12.31
CA ILE A 204 2.68 6.62 12.66
C ILE A 204 3.41 5.33 12.97
N SER A 205 4.54 5.14 12.33
CA SER A 205 5.44 4.00 12.52
C SER A 205 6.86 4.50 12.76
N MET A 206 7.56 3.91 13.70
CA MET A 206 8.93 4.26 14.03
C MET A 206 9.89 3.15 13.60
N GLN A 207 11.08 3.52 13.17
CA GLN A 207 12.17 2.61 12.82
C GLN A 207 13.32 2.81 13.80
N ALA A 208 13.81 1.70 14.39
CA ALA A 208 15.03 1.71 15.16
C ALA A 208 16.24 1.51 14.26
N SER A 209 17.41 1.96 14.71
CA SER A 209 18.72 1.66 14.12
C SER A 209 19.47 0.63 14.97
N SER A 210 20.30 -0.19 14.33
CA SER A 210 21.24 -1.08 15.01
C SER A 210 22.32 -0.32 15.78
N GLU A 211 22.61 0.93 15.41
CA GLU A 211 23.55 1.80 16.13
C GLU A 211 23.01 2.22 17.49
N ASP A 212 21.70 2.48 17.61
CA ASP A 212 21.06 2.89 18.86
C ASP A 212 19.56 2.51 18.83
N SER A 213 19.25 1.33 19.34
CA SER A 213 17.89 0.78 19.33
C SER A 213 16.91 1.44 20.32
N GLN A 214 17.41 2.32 21.21
CA GLN A 214 16.56 3.03 22.17
C GLN A 214 15.85 4.23 21.57
N TYR A 215 16.34 4.72 20.42
CA TYR A 215 15.81 5.91 19.75
C TYR A 215 15.36 5.60 18.32
N ALA A 216 14.33 6.31 17.88
CA ALA A 216 13.88 6.24 16.50
C ALA A 216 14.89 6.92 15.57
N SER A 217 15.28 6.25 14.50
CA SER A 217 16.08 6.83 13.42
C SER A 217 15.22 7.51 12.36
N VAL A 218 14.05 6.92 12.07
CA VAL A 218 13.06 7.45 11.12
C VAL A 218 11.67 7.28 11.70
N ILE A 219 10.83 8.28 11.51
CA ILE A 219 9.39 8.19 11.75
C ILE A 219 8.69 8.31 10.39
N SER A 220 7.86 7.33 10.08
CA SER A 220 7.04 7.31 8.88
C SER A 220 5.59 7.59 9.25
N ILE A 221 4.99 8.60 8.62
CA ILE A 221 3.59 8.98 8.83
C ILE A 221 2.84 8.77 7.51
N LEU A 222 1.90 7.84 7.51
CA LEU A 222 1.12 7.44 6.36
C LEU A 222 -0.28 8.05 6.47
N THR A 223 -0.74 8.73 5.43
CA THR A 223 -2.11 9.27 5.36
C THR A 223 -2.78 8.91 4.03
N PRO A 224 -4.09 8.62 4.01
CA PRO A 224 -4.83 8.40 2.78
C PRO A 224 -4.77 9.62 1.87
N MET A 225 -4.65 9.39 0.58
CA MET A 225 -4.71 10.43 -0.46
C MET A 225 -5.28 9.84 -1.75
N TYR A 226 -6.24 10.50 -2.38
CA TYR A 226 -6.73 10.07 -3.68
C TYR A 226 -5.85 10.60 -4.82
N MET A 227 -5.74 9.80 -5.89
CA MET A 227 -4.93 10.16 -7.07
C MET A 227 -5.43 11.43 -7.76
N ASP A 228 -6.69 11.81 -7.61
CA ASP A 228 -7.24 13.05 -8.15
C ASP A 228 -6.52 14.29 -7.59
N GLU A 229 -5.99 14.22 -6.38
CA GLU A 229 -5.19 15.31 -5.78
C GLU A 229 -3.88 15.55 -6.54
N LEU A 230 -3.46 14.57 -7.36
CA LEU A 230 -2.27 14.64 -8.21
C LEU A 230 -2.61 14.85 -9.70
N SER A 231 -3.86 15.10 -10.05
CA SER A 231 -4.32 15.18 -11.45
C SER A 231 -3.56 16.21 -12.29
N ALA A 232 -3.13 17.32 -11.68
CA ALA A 232 -2.34 18.35 -12.36
C ALA A 232 -0.94 17.85 -12.81
N TRP A 233 -0.43 16.79 -12.18
CA TRP A 233 0.92 16.26 -12.45
C TRP A 233 0.92 14.84 -13.02
N LYS A 234 -0.25 14.29 -13.42
CA LYS A 234 -0.38 12.90 -13.88
C LYS A 234 0.47 12.57 -15.11
N ASP A 235 0.67 13.56 -15.99
CA ASP A 235 1.41 13.42 -17.26
C ASP A 235 2.85 13.94 -17.14
N THR A 236 3.35 14.18 -15.92
CA THR A 236 4.70 14.63 -15.66
C THR A 236 5.59 13.47 -15.19
N THR A 237 6.88 13.58 -15.42
CA THR A 237 7.86 12.62 -14.90
C THR A 237 8.35 13.02 -13.50
N PRO A 238 8.75 12.06 -12.65
CA PRO A 238 9.47 12.37 -11.42
C PRO A 238 10.64 13.34 -11.69
N GLU A 239 10.92 14.22 -10.73
CA GLU A 239 11.98 15.27 -10.80
C GLU A 239 11.66 16.44 -11.74
N HIS A 240 10.68 16.35 -12.66
CA HIS A 240 10.29 17.40 -13.60
C HIS A 240 8.88 17.96 -13.35
N ARG A 241 8.37 17.89 -12.10
CA ARG A 241 7.00 18.29 -11.73
C ARG A 241 6.85 19.77 -11.35
N GLY A 242 7.93 20.53 -11.30
CA GLY A 242 7.91 21.96 -11.02
C GLY A 242 7.78 22.34 -9.53
N GLU A 243 7.81 23.65 -9.27
CA GLU A 243 7.76 24.21 -7.91
C GLU A 243 6.39 24.08 -7.24
N ASP A 244 5.32 24.08 -8.00
CA ASP A 244 3.96 23.87 -7.54
C ASP A 244 3.77 22.48 -6.90
N TYR A 245 4.40 21.44 -7.48
CA TYR A 245 4.41 20.12 -6.88
C TYR A 245 5.22 20.08 -5.57
N GLN A 246 6.32 20.79 -5.49
CA GLN A 246 7.09 20.90 -4.24
C GLN A 246 6.28 21.64 -3.15
N SER A 247 5.60 22.72 -3.54
CA SER A 247 4.69 23.46 -2.66
C SER A 247 3.54 22.60 -2.16
N PHE A 248 2.91 21.82 -3.04
CA PHE A 248 1.90 20.83 -2.68
C PHE A 248 2.39 19.81 -1.63
N LYS A 249 3.58 19.23 -1.86
CA LYS A 249 4.17 18.27 -0.90
C LYS A 249 4.43 18.89 0.46
N LYS A 250 4.95 20.15 0.46
CA LYS A 250 5.22 20.88 1.69
C LYS A 250 3.93 21.16 2.46
N GLU A 251 2.91 21.62 1.77
CA GLU A 251 1.60 21.90 2.39
C GLU A 251 0.99 20.62 2.99
N LYS A 252 1.03 19.49 2.28
CA LYS A 252 0.59 18.19 2.81
C LYS A 252 1.37 17.79 4.05
N ALA A 253 2.69 17.93 4.04
CA ALA A 253 3.52 17.64 5.21
C ALA A 253 3.13 18.51 6.42
N GLU A 254 2.93 19.80 6.22
CA GLU A 254 2.47 20.72 7.28
C GLU A 254 1.06 20.38 7.79
N GLN A 255 0.14 19.97 6.91
CA GLN A 255 -1.18 19.49 7.31
C GLN A 255 -1.08 18.26 8.22
N ILE A 256 -0.25 17.28 7.85
CA ILE A 256 0.00 16.06 8.63
C ILE A 256 0.56 16.45 10.02
N LEU A 257 1.59 17.30 10.05
CA LEU A 257 2.22 17.72 11.31
C LEU A 257 1.22 18.49 12.22
N ARG A 258 0.37 19.34 11.65
CA ARG A 258 -0.71 19.99 12.42
C ARG A 258 -1.72 18.98 12.94
N PHE A 259 -2.09 17.98 12.14
CA PHE A 259 -3.03 16.92 12.53
C PHE A 259 -2.51 16.10 13.73
N ILE A 260 -1.27 15.62 13.66
CA ILE A 260 -0.68 14.82 14.75
C ILE A 260 -0.47 15.65 16.02
N ARG A 261 -0.12 16.93 15.88
CA ARG A 261 -0.01 17.86 17.03
C ARG A 261 -1.36 18.06 17.71
N GLY A 262 -2.45 18.12 16.95
CA GLY A 262 -3.81 18.17 17.49
C GLY A 262 -4.18 16.93 18.33
N HIS A 263 -3.46 15.82 18.15
CA HIS A 263 -3.58 14.59 18.95
C HIS A 263 -2.53 14.47 20.07
N GLY A 264 -1.85 15.56 20.41
CA GLY A 264 -0.87 15.60 21.49
C GLY A 264 0.51 15.04 21.13
N ILE A 265 0.82 14.83 19.85
CA ILE A 265 2.12 14.36 19.37
C ILE A 265 2.83 15.54 18.69
N ASP A 266 3.86 16.07 19.33
CA ASP A 266 4.70 17.11 18.74
C ASP A 266 6.06 16.56 18.31
N LEU A 267 6.35 16.66 17.01
CA LEU A 267 7.59 16.25 16.38
C LEU A 267 8.36 17.45 15.77
N SER A 268 7.98 18.68 16.11
CA SER A 268 8.53 19.88 15.47
C SER A 268 9.93 20.26 15.92
N GLU A 269 10.36 19.80 17.10
CA GLU A 269 11.68 20.12 17.67
C GLU A 269 12.73 19.00 17.53
N ASN A 270 12.36 17.89 16.93
CA ASN A 270 13.17 16.66 16.89
C ASN A 270 13.95 16.46 15.59
#